data_49fb072b4ca50b82dc9c8f7d919608a2
#
_entry.id   49fb072b4ca50b82dc9c8f7d919608a2
#
_cell.length_a   1.000
_cell.length_b   1.000
_cell.length_c   1.000
_cell.angle_alpha   90.00
_cell.angle_beta   90.00
_cell.angle_gamma   90.00
#
_symmetry.space_group_name_H-M   'P 1'
#
loop_
_entity.id
_entity.type
_entity.pdbx_description
1 polymer ?
#
loop_
_entity_poly.entity_id
_entity_poly.type
_entity_poly.pdbx_seq_one_letter_code
_entity_poly.pdbx_strand_id
1 'polypeptide(L)'
;MKNTVTLPIAAILLALAACADSPAQSFTKAQKEFAAHDYAAARIHLANALNSEPGNRAMLLLKAQTLIALGDGEGAGAALQQLVGTGKPAGQLAELSAEAALLRGASDVTVGLLTGIETAEADRLRAMAAIQKGDVPLAAQHFEKGLARGGNARLFADYARFRLMSGDLPGAGDVAAKAAQLAPDGIDTLLVSGEIAVRRGDLNAALGFYDKAQRLYPASIAALVGKAAVLGDLGRTEEMKPLVEKAAQAAPKDLGVIFLQVKLAASAKDWTKVRDLVQPLETTLPPISPVRLIYGEALLRLNLAEQAIAQLRPLSQALPANREVVLVLAEAMLVSGDPQAAMTLLKPFADSPVARREELVLMAKIAKAAGSPAAAGYQARASAPQPQSLTRDMADADAAMRAGNWAGAVAAYDRVLAVTDGRNVMVLNNIAYAQLMLGNSAKALEFADRALKLAPANPSVLDTAGWTQFKSGRDPEKARQLLRKATQLAPRNMTIRAHLAEAERAPD
;
A
#
# COMPACT_ATOMS: atom_id res chain seq x y z
N MET A 1 -44.49 38.44 -62.60
CA MET A 1 -43.83 39.21 -61.58
C MET A 1 -43.53 38.26 -60.38
N LYS A 2 -42.32 37.76 -60.32
CA LYS A 2 -41.88 36.93 -59.21
C LYS A 2 -40.70 37.66 -58.53
N ASN A 3 -40.92 38.21 -57.32
CA ASN A 3 -39.90 38.87 -56.53
C ASN A 3 -39.21 37.79 -55.72
N THR A 4 -37.95 37.47 -56.05
CA THR A 4 -37.06 36.69 -55.25
C THR A 4 -36.34 37.61 -54.24
N VAL A 5 -36.64 37.42 -52.96
CA VAL A 5 -35.95 38.10 -51.85
C VAL A 5 -34.65 37.28 -51.55
N THR A 6 -33.53 37.84 -51.95
CA THR A 6 -32.21 37.36 -51.55
C THR A 6 -31.86 38.02 -50.24
N LEU A 7 -31.95 37.26 -49.09
CA LEU A 7 -31.35 37.62 -47.79
C LEU A 7 -29.85 37.48 -47.88
N PRO A 8 -29.06 38.40 -47.35
CA PRO A 8 -27.59 38.28 -47.37
C PRO A 8 -27.07 37.27 -46.31
N ILE A 9 -26.45 36.22 -46.80
CA ILE A 9 -25.75 35.20 -46.00
C ILE A 9 -24.58 35.78 -45.18
N ALA A 10 -24.18 37.02 -45.41
CA ALA A 10 -23.08 37.71 -44.73
C ALA A 10 -23.36 38.09 -43.26
N ALA A 11 -24.64 38.13 -42.81
CA ALA A 11 -24.97 38.52 -41.43
C ALA A 11 -24.89 37.36 -40.40
N ILE A 12 -24.85 36.11 -40.86
CA ILE A 12 -24.81 34.93 -39.96
C ILE A 12 -23.39 34.56 -39.54
N LEU A 13 -22.39 34.92 -40.34
CA LEU A 13 -20.97 34.64 -40.00
C LEU A 13 -20.37 35.59 -38.94
N LEU A 14 -20.96 36.77 -38.74
CA LEU A 14 -20.53 37.72 -37.69
C LEU A 14 -21.11 37.43 -36.30
N ALA A 15 -22.18 36.65 -36.18
CA ALA A 15 -22.78 36.30 -34.90
C ALA A 15 -22.13 35.11 -34.21
N LEU A 16 -21.34 34.28 -34.90
CA LEU A 16 -20.59 33.16 -34.34
C LEU A 16 -19.22 33.56 -33.78
N ALA A 17 -18.71 34.75 -34.13
CA ALA A 17 -17.46 35.28 -33.60
C ALA A 17 -17.59 35.97 -32.21
N ALA A 18 -18.82 36.19 -31.74
CA ALA A 18 -19.09 36.94 -30.50
C ALA A 18 -19.06 36.13 -29.21
N CYS A 19 -18.78 34.81 -29.26
CA CYS A 19 -18.76 33.94 -28.08
C CYS A 19 -17.40 33.28 -27.79
N ALA A 20 -16.34 33.60 -28.53
CA ALA A 20 -15.02 33.10 -28.21
C ALA A 20 -14.34 34.04 -27.20
N ASP A 21 -13.84 33.47 -26.10
CA ASP A 21 -13.06 34.22 -25.11
C ASP A 21 -11.86 34.90 -25.81
N SER A 22 -11.54 36.13 -25.42
CA SER A 22 -10.28 36.76 -25.85
C SER A 22 -9.08 35.97 -25.27
N PRO A 23 -7.86 36.09 -25.88
CA PRO A 23 -6.66 35.42 -25.35
C PRO A 23 -6.42 35.76 -23.90
N ALA A 24 -6.62 37.02 -23.48
CA ALA A 24 -6.49 37.45 -22.10
C ALA A 24 -7.51 36.79 -21.15
N GLN A 25 -8.77 36.66 -21.59
CA GLN A 25 -9.82 35.98 -20.81
C GLN A 25 -9.53 34.48 -20.67
N SER A 26 -9.12 33.82 -21.76
CA SER A 26 -8.71 32.42 -21.75
C SER A 26 -7.49 32.20 -20.82
N PHE A 27 -6.53 33.13 -20.85
CA PHE A 27 -5.38 33.07 -19.96
C PHE A 27 -5.76 33.23 -18.46
N THR A 28 -6.64 34.18 -18.15
CA THR A 28 -7.18 34.38 -16.80
C THR A 28 -7.93 33.15 -16.31
N LYS A 29 -8.74 32.51 -17.17
CA LYS A 29 -9.36 31.21 -16.83
C LYS A 29 -8.35 30.15 -16.58
N ALA A 30 -7.32 30.02 -17.41
CA ALA A 30 -6.24 29.06 -17.22
C ALA A 30 -5.49 29.24 -15.90
N GLN A 31 -5.20 30.49 -15.52
CA GLN A 31 -4.58 30.80 -14.22
C GLN A 31 -5.48 30.39 -13.05
N LYS A 32 -6.79 30.63 -13.16
CA LYS A 32 -7.77 30.23 -12.14
C LYS A 32 -7.84 28.71 -12.00
N GLU A 33 -7.95 27.99 -13.12
CA GLU A 33 -8.00 26.52 -13.10
C GLU A 33 -6.67 25.91 -12.63
N PHE A 34 -5.53 26.50 -13.03
CA PHE A 34 -4.23 26.08 -12.51
C PHE A 34 -4.13 26.26 -10.98
N ALA A 35 -4.59 27.39 -10.45
CA ALA A 35 -4.63 27.65 -9.02
C ALA A 35 -5.62 26.73 -8.27
N ALA A 36 -6.68 26.28 -8.96
CA ALA A 36 -7.61 25.27 -8.47
C ALA A 36 -7.11 23.81 -8.66
N HIS A 37 -5.88 23.65 -9.17
CA HIS A 37 -5.26 22.36 -9.52
C HIS A 37 -6.03 21.52 -10.55
N ASP A 38 -6.93 22.16 -11.32
CA ASP A 38 -7.53 21.56 -12.51
C ASP A 38 -6.64 21.80 -13.73
N TYR A 39 -5.54 21.06 -13.78
CA TYR A 39 -4.54 21.19 -14.84
C TYR A 39 -5.09 20.77 -16.21
N ALA A 40 -6.09 19.89 -16.27
CA ALA A 40 -6.72 19.48 -17.51
C ALA A 40 -7.52 20.65 -18.14
N ALA A 41 -8.33 21.34 -17.34
CA ALA A 41 -9.05 22.53 -17.76
C ALA A 41 -8.08 23.68 -18.08
N ALA A 42 -7.06 23.90 -17.25
CA ALA A 42 -6.02 24.91 -17.50
C ALA A 42 -5.33 24.70 -18.85
N ARG A 43 -5.00 23.47 -19.23
CA ARG A 43 -4.39 23.11 -20.52
C ARG A 43 -5.28 23.54 -21.71
N ILE A 44 -6.59 23.31 -21.60
CA ILE A 44 -7.55 23.69 -22.68
C ILE A 44 -7.58 25.20 -22.86
N HIS A 45 -7.70 25.95 -21.76
CA HIS A 45 -7.73 27.40 -21.80
C HIS A 45 -6.41 28.00 -22.30
N LEU A 46 -5.28 27.41 -21.94
CA LEU A 46 -3.94 27.79 -22.44
C LEU A 46 -3.79 27.52 -23.93
N ALA A 47 -4.32 26.41 -24.45
CA ALA A 47 -4.32 26.13 -25.88
C ALA A 47 -5.08 27.20 -26.63
N ASN A 48 -6.27 27.57 -26.15
CA ASN A 48 -7.09 28.62 -26.76
C ASN A 48 -6.40 30.00 -26.76
N ALA A 49 -5.77 30.38 -25.63
CA ALA A 49 -5.04 31.64 -25.51
C ALA A 49 -3.82 31.69 -26.46
N LEU A 50 -3.04 30.62 -26.52
CA LEU A 50 -1.85 30.51 -27.34
C LEU A 50 -2.13 30.36 -28.84
N ASN A 51 -3.33 29.99 -29.27
CA ASN A 51 -3.72 29.99 -30.66
C ASN A 51 -3.65 31.41 -31.26
N SER A 52 -3.97 32.45 -30.48
CA SER A 52 -3.92 33.83 -30.90
C SER A 52 -2.60 34.53 -30.57
N GLU A 53 -1.94 34.09 -29.49
CA GLU A 53 -0.66 34.66 -29.00
C GLU A 53 0.38 33.58 -28.79
N PRO A 54 0.86 32.89 -29.86
CA PRO A 54 1.71 31.69 -29.73
C PRO A 54 3.06 31.93 -29.06
N GLY A 55 3.57 33.18 -29.07
CA GLY A 55 4.84 33.58 -28.46
C GLY A 55 4.72 34.20 -27.07
N ASN A 56 3.52 34.24 -26.47
CA ASN A 56 3.35 34.88 -25.17
C ASN A 56 4.07 34.10 -24.08
N ARG A 57 5.14 34.71 -23.51
CA ARG A 57 6.04 34.07 -22.58
C ARG A 57 5.35 33.62 -21.27
N ALA A 58 4.39 34.41 -20.77
CA ALA A 58 3.67 34.07 -19.54
C ALA A 58 2.75 32.86 -19.76
N MET A 59 2.06 32.82 -20.90
CA MET A 59 1.20 31.69 -21.27
C MET A 59 2.02 30.42 -21.52
N LEU A 60 3.17 30.52 -22.20
CA LEU A 60 4.07 29.37 -22.42
C LEU A 60 4.65 28.82 -21.12
N LEU A 61 5.00 29.70 -20.18
CA LEU A 61 5.51 29.28 -18.88
C LEU A 61 4.41 28.51 -18.10
N LEU A 62 3.22 29.07 -18.02
CA LEU A 62 2.11 28.41 -17.34
C LEU A 62 1.71 27.10 -18.05
N LYS A 63 1.79 27.05 -19.39
CA LYS A 63 1.61 25.81 -20.16
C LYS A 63 2.64 24.75 -19.79
N ALA A 64 3.91 25.10 -19.69
CA ALA A 64 4.95 24.16 -19.29
C ALA A 64 4.70 23.61 -17.87
N GLN A 65 4.39 24.48 -16.92
CA GLN A 65 4.05 24.09 -15.55
C GLN A 65 2.82 23.18 -15.49
N THR A 66 1.78 23.51 -16.27
CA THR A 66 0.55 22.72 -16.39
C THR A 66 0.85 21.31 -16.93
N LEU A 67 1.68 21.22 -17.97
CA LEU A 67 2.04 19.95 -18.59
C LEU A 67 2.94 19.09 -17.70
N ILE A 68 3.87 19.72 -16.95
CA ILE A 68 4.64 19.02 -15.90
C ILE A 68 3.69 18.42 -14.85
N ALA A 69 2.72 19.20 -14.37
CA ALA A 69 1.75 18.74 -13.39
C ALA A 69 0.84 17.61 -13.92
N LEU A 70 0.64 17.54 -15.24
CA LEU A 70 -0.06 16.45 -15.93
C LEU A 70 0.85 15.25 -16.27
N GLY A 71 2.16 15.32 -16.01
CA GLY A 71 3.13 14.29 -16.37
C GLY A 71 3.51 14.27 -17.86
N ASP A 72 3.10 15.29 -18.64
CA ASP A 72 3.43 15.43 -20.07
C ASP A 72 4.79 16.09 -20.25
N GLY A 73 5.86 15.28 -20.11
CA GLY A 73 7.23 15.75 -20.25
C GLY A 73 7.59 16.19 -21.68
N GLU A 74 6.95 15.61 -22.72
CA GLU A 74 7.18 16.02 -24.12
C GLU A 74 6.57 17.37 -24.40
N GLY A 75 5.30 17.55 -24.08
CA GLY A 75 4.61 18.83 -24.26
C GLY A 75 5.22 19.95 -23.43
N ALA A 76 5.64 19.66 -22.19
CA ALA A 76 6.33 20.62 -21.33
C ALA A 76 7.68 21.04 -21.94
N GLY A 77 8.49 20.07 -22.41
CA GLY A 77 9.77 20.31 -23.06
C GLY A 77 9.61 21.20 -24.28
N ALA A 78 8.62 20.95 -25.13
CA ALA A 78 8.33 21.78 -26.30
C ALA A 78 7.96 23.22 -25.94
N ALA A 79 7.13 23.45 -24.93
CA ALA A 79 6.77 24.77 -24.45
C ALA A 79 7.99 25.53 -23.86
N LEU A 80 8.82 24.83 -23.10
CA LEU A 80 10.06 25.40 -22.53
C LEU A 80 11.09 25.75 -23.61
N GLN A 81 11.20 24.93 -24.64
CA GLN A 81 12.10 25.20 -25.76
C GLN A 81 11.68 26.48 -26.51
N GLN A 82 10.38 26.74 -26.68
CA GLN A 82 9.88 28.00 -27.23
C GLN A 82 10.25 29.21 -26.34
N LEU A 83 10.26 29.04 -25.01
CA LEU A 83 10.65 30.08 -24.07
C LEU A 83 12.15 30.38 -24.08
N VAL A 84 12.98 29.36 -24.20
CA VAL A 84 14.45 29.47 -24.15
C VAL A 84 15.02 29.83 -25.50
N GLY A 85 14.37 29.41 -26.61
CA GLY A 85 14.89 29.56 -27.96
C GLY A 85 16.16 28.71 -28.19
N THR A 86 17.16 29.33 -28.77
CA THR A 86 18.49 28.68 -29.04
C THR A 86 19.48 28.75 -27.86
N GLY A 87 19.11 29.44 -26.79
CA GLY A 87 19.93 29.61 -25.59
C GLY A 87 19.95 28.38 -24.67
N LYS A 88 20.76 28.45 -23.63
CA LYS A 88 20.69 27.49 -22.52
C LYS A 88 19.68 27.99 -21.51
N PRO A 89 18.80 27.09 -20.98
CA PRO A 89 17.91 27.47 -19.89
C PRO A 89 18.72 27.78 -18.63
N ALA A 90 18.25 28.78 -17.86
CA ALA A 90 18.90 29.19 -16.62
C ALA A 90 17.86 29.36 -15.50
N GLY A 91 18.30 29.27 -14.25
CA GLY A 91 17.43 29.42 -13.09
C GLY A 91 16.20 28.49 -13.15
N GLN A 92 15.04 29.03 -12.88
CA GLN A 92 13.78 28.29 -12.87
C GLN A 92 13.47 27.57 -14.20
N LEU A 93 13.83 28.15 -15.35
CA LEU A 93 13.62 27.50 -16.64
C LEU A 93 14.48 26.25 -16.81
N ALA A 94 15.69 26.22 -16.24
CA ALA A 94 16.52 25.04 -16.28
C ALA A 94 15.96 23.93 -15.37
N GLU A 95 15.45 24.27 -14.20
CA GLU A 95 14.81 23.30 -13.30
C GLU A 95 13.53 22.71 -13.93
N LEU A 96 12.66 23.54 -14.52
CA LEU A 96 11.49 23.06 -15.24
C LEU A 96 11.86 22.20 -16.45
N SER A 97 12.91 22.58 -17.19
CA SER A 97 13.39 21.80 -18.34
C SER A 97 13.97 20.45 -17.89
N ALA A 98 14.67 20.43 -16.76
CA ALA A 98 15.19 19.22 -16.16
C ALA A 98 14.06 18.31 -15.66
N GLU A 99 13.00 18.88 -15.08
CA GLU A 99 11.83 18.12 -14.66
C GLU A 99 11.07 17.52 -15.85
N ALA A 100 10.90 18.28 -16.93
CA ALA A 100 10.34 17.78 -18.18
C ALA A 100 11.18 16.64 -18.78
N ALA A 101 12.52 16.73 -18.70
CA ALA A 101 13.42 15.65 -19.14
C ALA A 101 13.31 14.41 -18.23
N LEU A 102 13.18 14.61 -16.93
CA LEU A 102 12.97 13.54 -15.95
C LEU A 102 11.68 12.76 -16.23
N LEU A 103 10.58 13.47 -16.52
CA LEU A 103 9.30 12.86 -16.90
C LEU A 103 9.38 12.00 -18.17
N ARG A 104 10.33 12.30 -19.07
CA ARG A 104 10.62 11.49 -20.27
C ARG A 104 11.60 10.33 -20.02
N GLY A 105 12.04 10.15 -18.77
CA GLY A 105 13.08 9.15 -18.46
C GLY A 105 14.50 9.54 -18.90
N ALA A 106 14.71 10.79 -19.30
CA ALA A 106 16.00 11.27 -19.82
C ALA A 106 16.92 11.77 -18.69
N SER A 107 17.31 10.88 -17.78
CA SER A 107 18.07 11.19 -16.57
C SER A 107 19.38 11.92 -16.84
N ASP A 108 20.12 11.57 -17.91
CA ASP A 108 21.38 12.26 -18.26
C ASP A 108 21.14 13.70 -18.72
N VAL A 109 20.09 13.93 -19.47
CA VAL A 109 19.67 15.28 -19.89
C VAL A 109 19.26 16.09 -18.67
N THR A 110 18.51 15.49 -17.74
CA THR A 110 18.14 16.13 -16.46
C THR A 110 19.36 16.65 -15.72
N VAL A 111 20.36 15.80 -15.50
CA VAL A 111 21.60 16.18 -14.80
C VAL A 111 22.37 17.25 -15.56
N GLY A 112 22.46 17.12 -16.90
CA GLY A 112 23.15 18.10 -17.76
C GLY A 112 22.54 19.50 -17.70
N LEU A 113 21.20 19.60 -17.70
CA LEU A 113 20.46 20.86 -17.59
C LEU A 113 20.67 21.57 -16.23
N LEU A 114 20.98 20.82 -15.19
CA LEU A 114 21.20 21.34 -13.84
C LEU A 114 22.66 21.68 -13.54
N THR A 115 23.58 21.53 -14.50
CA THR A 115 25.01 21.81 -14.28
C THR A 115 25.21 23.26 -13.83
N GLY A 116 25.84 23.45 -12.66
CA GLY A 116 26.09 24.76 -12.06
C GLY A 116 24.90 25.38 -11.31
N ILE A 117 23.77 24.66 -11.21
CA ILE A 117 22.61 25.12 -10.44
C ILE A 117 22.62 24.43 -9.07
N GLU A 118 22.71 25.23 -8.01
CA GLU A 118 22.87 24.77 -6.65
C GLU A 118 21.68 25.18 -5.76
N THR A 119 20.51 24.63 -6.10
CA THR A 119 19.25 24.82 -5.34
C THR A 119 18.77 23.50 -4.75
N ALA A 120 17.92 23.57 -3.74
CA ALA A 120 17.26 22.39 -3.18
C ALA A 120 16.44 21.62 -4.24
N GLU A 121 15.79 22.35 -5.16
CA GLU A 121 15.02 21.77 -6.24
C GLU A 121 15.93 21.05 -7.26
N ALA A 122 17.05 21.64 -7.63
CA ALA A 122 18.02 20.99 -8.52
C ALA A 122 18.58 19.70 -7.89
N ASP A 123 18.85 19.70 -6.59
CA ASP A 123 19.28 18.48 -5.88
C ASP A 123 18.17 17.43 -5.80
N ARG A 124 16.90 17.84 -5.60
CA ARG A 124 15.73 16.94 -5.71
C ARG A 124 15.68 16.25 -7.07
N LEU A 125 15.78 17.02 -8.15
CA LEU A 125 15.73 16.48 -9.51
C LEU A 125 16.91 15.55 -9.83
N ARG A 126 18.13 15.87 -9.34
CA ARG A 126 19.29 14.96 -9.44
C ARG A 126 19.07 13.65 -8.68
N ALA A 127 18.48 13.73 -7.47
CA ALA A 127 18.13 12.53 -6.71
C ALA A 127 17.13 11.64 -7.46
N MET A 128 16.10 12.24 -8.05
CA MET A 128 15.12 11.52 -8.86
C MET A 128 15.73 10.90 -10.11
N ALA A 129 16.66 11.60 -10.78
CA ALA A 129 17.42 11.07 -11.90
C ALA A 129 18.32 9.89 -11.51
N ALA A 130 18.94 9.94 -10.32
CA ALA A 130 19.71 8.84 -9.77
C ALA A 130 18.83 7.61 -9.45
N ILE A 131 17.63 7.83 -8.89
CA ILE A 131 16.63 6.74 -8.68
C ILE A 131 16.29 6.07 -10.00
N GLN A 132 16.00 6.83 -11.05
CA GLN A 132 15.69 6.25 -12.38
C GLN A 132 16.84 5.41 -12.94
N LYS A 133 18.10 5.73 -12.59
CA LYS A 133 19.29 4.96 -12.97
C LYS A 133 19.58 3.78 -12.04
N GLY A 134 18.84 3.64 -10.94
CA GLY A 134 19.09 2.63 -9.90
C GLY A 134 20.28 2.95 -8.99
N ASP A 135 20.83 4.17 -9.04
CA ASP A 135 21.94 4.60 -8.19
C ASP A 135 21.42 5.13 -6.84
N VAL A 136 21.11 4.19 -5.95
CA VAL A 136 20.56 4.47 -4.62
C VAL A 136 21.49 5.31 -3.75
N PRO A 137 22.83 5.07 -3.70
CA PRO A 137 23.75 5.91 -2.92
C PRO A 137 23.79 7.37 -3.42
N LEU A 138 23.82 7.57 -4.72
CA LEU A 138 23.84 8.90 -5.31
C LEU A 138 22.53 9.65 -5.07
N ALA A 139 21.39 8.95 -5.14
CA ALA A 139 20.09 9.52 -4.81
C ALA A 139 20.05 10.04 -3.36
N ALA A 140 20.49 9.22 -2.40
CA ALA A 140 20.58 9.62 -0.99
C ALA A 140 21.45 10.86 -0.80
N GLN A 141 22.64 10.89 -1.42
CA GLN A 141 23.56 12.03 -1.35
C GLN A 141 22.91 13.34 -1.85
N HIS A 142 22.17 13.28 -2.97
CA HIS A 142 21.50 14.46 -3.51
C HIS A 142 20.33 14.90 -2.65
N PHE A 143 19.53 13.99 -2.08
CA PHE A 143 18.51 14.38 -1.11
C PHE A 143 19.12 15.10 0.10
N GLU A 144 20.20 14.58 0.68
CA GLU A 144 20.88 15.22 1.82
C GLU A 144 21.45 16.60 1.47
N LYS A 145 22.03 16.77 0.28
CA LYS A 145 22.49 18.09 -0.21
C LYS A 145 21.32 19.07 -0.34
N GLY A 146 20.19 18.62 -0.90
CA GLY A 146 18.99 19.45 -1.03
C GLY A 146 18.44 19.87 0.33
N LEU A 147 18.47 18.97 1.32
CA LEU A 147 18.08 19.29 2.71
C LEU A 147 19.02 20.32 3.35
N ALA A 148 20.33 20.18 3.13
CA ALA A 148 21.32 21.14 3.64
C ALA A 148 21.16 22.54 3.04
N ARG A 149 20.51 22.66 1.87
CA ARG A 149 20.15 23.94 1.22
C ARG A 149 18.80 24.51 1.66
N GLY A 150 18.23 23.97 2.73
CA GLY A 150 16.96 24.41 3.31
C GLY A 150 15.74 23.59 2.94
N GLY A 151 15.81 22.79 1.85
CA GLY A 151 14.72 21.92 1.41
C GLY A 151 13.42 22.67 1.08
N ASN A 152 12.48 21.96 0.49
CA ASN A 152 11.09 22.38 0.34
C ASN A 152 10.16 21.19 0.58
N ALA A 153 8.86 21.41 0.73
CA ALA A 153 7.90 20.35 1.04
C ALA A 153 7.94 19.19 0.04
N ARG A 154 8.17 19.48 -1.25
CA ARG A 154 8.25 18.50 -2.32
C ARG A 154 9.51 17.63 -2.20
N LEU A 155 10.65 18.24 -1.91
CA LEU A 155 11.90 17.51 -1.64
C LEU A 155 11.74 16.58 -0.44
N PHE A 156 11.15 17.07 0.66
CA PHE A 156 10.89 16.24 1.83
C PHE A 156 9.94 15.08 1.51
N ALA A 157 8.90 15.30 0.72
CA ALA A 157 7.96 14.25 0.31
C ALA A 157 8.65 13.17 -0.55
N ASP A 158 9.44 13.58 -1.53
CA ASP A 158 10.17 12.64 -2.39
C ASP A 158 11.25 11.87 -1.63
N TYR A 159 11.94 12.53 -0.69
CA TYR A 159 12.90 11.85 0.18
C TYR A 159 12.21 10.85 1.14
N ALA A 160 11.03 11.18 1.64
CA ALA A 160 10.24 10.24 2.44
C ALA A 160 9.84 9.00 1.62
N ARG A 161 9.41 9.15 0.36
CA ARG A 161 9.16 8.03 -0.56
C ARG A 161 10.41 7.19 -0.81
N PHE A 162 11.55 7.84 -1.04
CA PHE A 162 12.82 7.14 -1.20
C PHE A 162 13.17 6.28 0.02
N ARG A 163 12.99 6.81 1.24
CA ARG A 163 13.18 6.03 2.48
C ARG A 163 12.18 4.87 2.60
N LEU A 164 10.91 5.07 2.21
CA LEU A 164 9.93 3.97 2.14
C LEU A 164 10.37 2.85 1.21
N MET A 165 10.92 3.20 0.04
CA MET A 165 11.44 2.22 -0.92
C MET A 165 12.64 1.46 -0.36
N SER A 166 13.46 2.09 0.48
CA SER A 166 14.60 1.48 1.18
C SER A 166 14.21 0.71 2.44
N GLY A 167 12.91 0.63 2.78
CA GLY A 167 12.41 -0.08 3.97
C GLY A 167 12.53 0.71 5.28
N ASP A 168 13.01 1.95 5.25
CA ASP A 168 13.15 2.81 6.43
C ASP A 168 11.83 3.56 6.72
N LEU A 169 10.87 2.83 7.25
CA LEU A 169 9.55 3.39 7.59
C LEU A 169 9.61 4.45 8.72
N PRO A 170 10.42 4.31 9.78
CA PRO A 170 10.56 5.37 10.79
C PRO A 170 11.12 6.65 10.20
N GLY A 171 12.25 6.58 9.49
CA GLY A 171 12.88 7.74 8.89
C GLY A 171 12.04 8.41 7.80
N ALA A 172 11.24 7.63 7.05
CA ALA A 172 10.26 8.18 6.12
C ALA A 172 9.21 9.03 6.86
N GLY A 173 8.73 8.58 8.02
CA GLY A 173 7.79 9.32 8.87
C GLY A 173 8.35 10.65 9.34
N ASP A 174 9.59 10.66 9.82
CA ASP A 174 10.27 11.87 10.32
C ASP A 174 10.44 12.92 9.20
N VAL A 175 10.81 12.47 8.01
CA VAL A 175 11.00 13.34 6.84
C VAL A 175 9.65 13.88 6.35
N ALA A 176 8.61 13.03 6.28
CA ALA A 176 7.28 13.45 5.87
C ALA A 176 6.65 14.46 6.85
N ALA A 177 6.95 14.36 8.15
CA ALA A 177 6.50 15.34 9.14
C ALA A 177 7.03 16.75 8.84
N LYS A 178 8.26 16.89 8.30
CA LYS A 178 8.80 18.17 7.87
C LYS A 178 8.09 18.70 6.62
N ALA A 179 7.75 17.84 5.67
CA ALA A 179 6.91 18.22 4.53
C ALA A 179 5.56 18.77 5.00
N ALA A 180 4.95 18.11 5.99
CA ALA A 180 3.66 18.53 6.55
C ALA A 180 3.72 19.86 7.33
N GLN A 181 4.86 20.17 7.95
CA GLN A 181 5.06 21.49 8.58
C GLN A 181 5.16 22.61 7.54
N LEU A 182 5.79 22.36 6.38
CA LEU A 182 5.99 23.37 5.34
C LEU A 182 4.75 23.54 4.46
N ALA A 183 4.07 22.45 4.12
CA ALA A 183 2.90 22.46 3.24
C ALA A 183 1.90 21.37 3.67
N PRO A 184 1.12 21.58 4.75
CA PRO A 184 0.20 20.55 5.29
C PRO A 184 -0.92 20.16 4.32
N ASP A 185 -1.23 21.02 3.35
CA ASP A 185 -2.25 20.83 2.33
C ASP A 185 -1.66 20.53 0.95
N GLY A 186 -0.34 20.48 0.83
CA GLY A 186 0.35 20.17 -0.42
C GLY A 186 0.07 18.75 -0.89
N ILE A 187 -0.13 18.58 -2.19
CA ILE A 187 -0.47 17.27 -2.77
C ILE A 187 0.60 16.22 -2.46
N ASP A 188 1.88 16.56 -2.61
CA ASP A 188 2.98 15.62 -2.36
C ASP A 188 3.05 15.19 -0.90
N THR A 189 2.79 16.13 0.03
CA THR A 189 2.72 15.87 1.46
C THR A 189 1.57 14.92 1.80
N LEU A 190 0.38 15.17 1.27
CA LEU A 190 -0.81 14.37 1.53
C LEU A 190 -0.64 12.95 0.98
N LEU A 191 -0.10 12.82 -0.24
CA LEU A 191 0.14 11.53 -0.88
C LEU A 191 1.15 10.69 -0.08
N VAL A 192 2.31 11.26 0.27
CA VAL A 192 3.32 10.50 1.02
C VAL A 192 2.86 10.16 2.44
N SER A 193 2.05 11.02 3.08
CA SER A 193 1.45 10.72 4.39
C SER A 193 0.48 9.54 4.29
N GLY A 194 -0.31 9.48 3.22
CA GLY A 194 -1.17 8.34 2.92
C GLY A 194 -0.38 7.05 2.69
N GLU A 195 0.69 7.11 1.90
CA GLU A 195 1.59 5.98 1.63
C GLU A 195 2.23 5.43 2.91
N ILE A 196 2.70 6.32 3.80
CA ILE A 196 3.27 5.95 5.11
C ILE A 196 2.20 5.30 6.00
N ALA A 197 0.99 5.84 6.03
CA ALA A 197 -0.12 5.28 6.80
C ALA A 197 -0.49 3.87 6.32
N VAL A 198 -0.53 3.64 5.00
CA VAL A 198 -0.71 2.29 4.42
C VAL A 198 0.40 1.34 4.89
N ARG A 199 1.67 1.76 4.84
CA ARG A 199 2.81 0.95 5.29
C ARG A 199 2.79 0.64 6.78
N ARG A 200 2.18 1.50 7.59
CA ARG A 200 1.96 1.29 9.03
C ARG A 200 0.74 0.40 9.31
N GLY A 201 -0.05 0.06 8.31
CA GLY A 201 -1.31 -0.67 8.45
C GLY A 201 -2.48 0.20 8.94
N ASP A 202 -2.30 1.51 9.07
CA ASP A 202 -3.36 2.45 9.44
C ASP A 202 -4.14 2.90 8.21
N LEU A 203 -4.98 2.01 7.71
CA LEU A 203 -5.77 2.25 6.50
C LEU A 203 -6.80 3.38 6.68
N ASN A 204 -7.29 3.64 7.91
CA ASN A 204 -8.21 4.73 8.17
C ASN A 204 -7.51 6.09 8.10
N ALA A 205 -6.32 6.23 8.66
CA ALA A 205 -5.52 7.44 8.51
C ALA A 205 -5.15 7.66 7.03
N ALA A 206 -4.74 6.60 6.31
CA ALA A 206 -4.45 6.68 4.88
C ALA A 206 -5.64 7.19 4.07
N LEU A 207 -6.85 6.65 4.34
CA LEU A 207 -8.08 7.12 3.69
C LEU A 207 -8.33 8.59 3.96
N GLY A 208 -8.10 9.08 5.19
CA GLY A 208 -8.23 10.48 5.56
C GLY A 208 -7.29 11.40 4.76
N PHE A 209 -6.03 11.01 4.56
CA PHE A 209 -5.08 11.75 3.74
C PHE A 209 -5.48 11.81 2.27
N TYR A 210 -5.87 10.67 1.69
CA TYR A 210 -6.32 10.62 0.29
C TYR A 210 -7.66 11.34 0.08
N ASP A 211 -8.59 11.30 1.05
CA ASP A 211 -9.82 12.09 1.01
C ASP A 211 -9.54 13.59 1.00
N LYS A 212 -8.59 14.05 1.84
CA LYS A 212 -8.16 15.45 1.85
C LYS A 212 -7.49 15.83 0.54
N ALA A 213 -6.59 14.96 0.02
CA ALA A 213 -5.94 15.17 -1.26
C ALA A 213 -6.98 15.28 -2.41
N GLN A 214 -7.97 14.39 -2.46
CA GLN A 214 -9.01 14.44 -3.49
C GLN A 214 -9.91 15.66 -3.41
N ARG A 215 -10.21 16.17 -2.20
CA ARG A 215 -11.00 17.40 -2.05
C ARG A 215 -10.24 18.63 -2.52
N LEU A 216 -8.95 18.73 -2.21
CA LEU A 216 -8.12 19.89 -2.59
C LEU A 216 -7.63 19.81 -4.03
N TYR A 217 -7.44 18.59 -4.54
CA TYR A 217 -6.89 18.29 -5.87
C TYR A 217 -7.80 17.30 -6.63
N PRO A 218 -9.01 17.70 -7.02
CA PRO A 218 -10.03 16.77 -7.55
C PRO A 218 -9.64 16.08 -8.86
N ALA A 219 -8.67 16.64 -9.61
CA ALA A 219 -8.13 16.07 -10.84
C ALA A 219 -6.89 15.20 -10.61
N SER A 220 -6.41 15.06 -9.36
CA SER A 220 -5.22 14.24 -9.07
C SER A 220 -5.52 12.75 -9.21
N ILE A 221 -4.95 12.14 -10.24
CA ILE A 221 -5.03 10.68 -10.46
C ILE A 221 -4.38 9.93 -9.30
N ALA A 222 -3.24 10.39 -8.79
CA ALA A 222 -2.57 9.76 -7.67
C ALA A 222 -3.44 9.71 -6.39
N ALA A 223 -4.19 10.79 -6.11
CA ALA A 223 -5.13 10.82 -4.98
C ALA A 223 -6.30 9.86 -5.19
N LEU A 224 -6.87 9.80 -6.41
CA LEU A 224 -7.93 8.86 -6.77
C LEU A 224 -7.46 7.41 -6.65
N VAL A 225 -6.28 7.10 -7.18
CA VAL A 225 -5.67 5.76 -7.14
C VAL A 225 -5.38 5.36 -5.70
N GLY A 226 -4.74 6.23 -4.92
CA GLY A 226 -4.43 5.97 -3.51
C GLY A 226 -5.70 5.70 -2.68
N LYS A 227 -6.73 6.54 -2.83
CA LYS A 227 -8.03 6.34 -2.17
C LYS A 227 -8.68 5.02 -2.56
N ALA A 228 -8.75 4.73 -3.87
CA ALA A 228 -9.34 3.50 -4.37
C ALA A 228 -8.60 2.26 -3.90
N ALA A 229 -7.25 2.30 -3.85
CA ALA A 229 -6.44 1.21 -3.33
C ALA A 229 -6.76 0.90 -1.86
N VAL A 230 -6.79 1.95 -1.02
CA VAL A 230 -7.12 1.80 0.42
C VAL A 230 -8.54 1.30 0.64
N LEU A 231 -9.52 1.76 -0.14
CA LEU A 231 -10.88 1.24 -0.08
C LEU A 231 -10.94 -0.25 -0.44
N GLY A 232 -10.17 -0.67 -1.45
CA GLY A 232 -10.02 -2.08 -1.80
C GLY A 232 -9.43 -2.91 -0.67
N ASP A 233 -8.38 -2.42 -0.01
CA ASP A 233 -7.73 -3.09 1.13
C ASP A 233 -8.63 -3.14 2.37
N LEU A 234 -9.56 -2.17 2.53
CA LEU A 234 -10.61 -2.18 3.55
C LEU A 234 -11.82 -3.07 3.17
N GLY A 235 -11.84 -3.69 1.99
CA GLY A 235 -12.96 -4.48 1.48
C GLY A 235 -14.17 -3.65 1.02
N ARG A 236 -14.04 -2.32 0.93
CA ARG A 236 -15.10 -1.37 0.53
C ARG A 236 -15.19 -1.25 -0.99
N THR A 237 -15.40 -2.38 -1.66
CA THR A 237 -15.33 -2.49 -3.14
C THR A 237 -16.36 -1.61 -3.86
N GLU A 238 -17.55 -1.44 -3.29
CA GLU A 238 -18.61 -0.63 -3.92
C GLU A 238 -18.24 0.86 -3.96
N GLU A 239 -17.48 1.34 -2.99
CA GLU A 239 -16.99 2.72 -2.98
C GLU A 239 -15.73 2.90 -3.86
N MET A 240 -14.95 1.83 -4.03
CA MET A 240 -13.77 1.81 -4.90
C MET A 240 -14.15 1.93 -6.39
N LYS A 241 -15.20 1.21 -6.85
CA LYS A 241 -15.59 1.12 -8.26
C LYS A 241 -15.69 2.47 -8.96
N PRO A 242 -16.50 3.45 -8.50
CA PRO A 242 -16.67 4.72 -9.21
C PRO A 242 -15.38 5.56 -9.27
N LEU A 243 -14.47 5.39 -8.29
CA LEU A 243 -13.18 6.07 -8.31
C LEU A 243 -12.26 5.50 -9.39
N VAL A 244 -12.23 4.17 -9.52
CA VAL A 244 -11.46 3.48 -10.56
C VAL A 244 -12.00 3.82 -11.96
N GLU A 245 -13.31 3.87 -12.13
CA GLU A 245 -13.94 4.27 -13.40
C GLU A 245 -13.58 5.72 -13.77
N LYS A 246 -13.67 6.65 -12.81
CA LYS A 246 -13.26 8.05 -13.01
C LYS A 246 -11.77 8.15 -13.37
N ALA A 247 -10.91 7.43 -12.65
CA ALA A 247 -9.48 7.42 -12.92
C ALA A 247 -9.17 6.83 -14.31
N ALA A 248 -9.85 5.75 -14.71
CA ALA A 248 -9.68 5.11 -16.00
C ALA A 248 -10.11 6.00 -17.19
N GLN A 249 -11.14 6.82 -17.01
CA GLN A 249 -11.54 7.81 -18.01
C GLN A 249 -10.50 8.92 -18.16
N ALA A 250 -9.92 9.38 -17.05
CA ALA A 250 -8.97 10.48 -17.05
C ALA A 250 -7.53 10.05 -17.44
N ALA A 251 -7.11 8.84 -17.06
CA ALA A 251 -5.77 8.33 -17.27
C ALA A 251 -5.76 6.82 -17.61
N PRO A 252 -6.29 6.42 -18.79
CA PRO A 252 -6.48 5.01 -19.14
C PRO A 252 -5.19 4.21 -19.29
N LYS A 253 -4.04 4.88 -19.41
CA LYS A 253 -2.70 4.26 -19.53
C LYS A 253 -1.88 4.31 -18.24
N ASP A 254 -2.41 4.93 -17.18
CA ASP A 254 -1.74 4.96 -15.89
C ASP A 254 -1.68 3.56 -15.27
N LEU A 255 -0.49 3.12 -14.89
CA LEU A 255 -0.27 1.75 -14.40
C LEU A 255 -0.99 1.49 -13.07
N GLY A 256 -1.12 2.50 -12.20
CA GLY A 256 -1.87 2.38 -10.94
C GLY A 256 -3.36 2.19 -11.21
N VAL A 257 -3.90 2.92 -12.18
CA VAL A 257 -5.30 2.80 -12.63
C VAL A 257 -5.55 1.40 -13.22
N ILE A 258 -4.68 0.96 -14.13
CA ILE A 258 -4.78 -0.39 -14.74
C ILE A 258 -4.71 -1.46 -13.64
N PHE A 259 -3.79 -1.32 -12.66
CA PHE A 259 -3.70 -2.26 -11.55
C PHE A 259 -5.01 -2.35 -10.75
N LEU A 260 -5.66 -1.23 -10.46
CA LEU A 260 -6.95 -1.21 -9.77
C LEU A 260 -8.08 -1.83 -10.60
N GLN A 261 -8.10 -1.58 -11.93
CA GLN A 261 -9.04 -2.24 -12.83
C GLN A 261 -8.83 -3.76 -12.84
N VAL A 262 -7.58 -4.21 -12.86
CA VAL A 262 -7.20 -5.64 -12.78
C VAL A 262 -7.67 -6.25 -11.46
N LYS A 263 -7.44 -5.57 -10.31
CA LYS A 263 -7.94 -6.04 -9.00
C LYS A 263 -9.48 -6.16 -8.98
N LEU A 264 -10.19 -5.18 -9.53
CA LEU A 264 -11.67 -5.24 -9.62
C LEU A 264 -12.15 -6.37 -10.53
N ALA A 265 -11.56 -6.54 -11.70
CA ALA A 265 -11.90 -7.62 -12.62
C ALA A 265 -11.63 -8.99 -12.00
N ALA A 266 -10.49 -9.16 -11.32
CA ALA A 266 -10.14 -10.40 -10.63
C ALA A 266 -11.11 -10.70 -9.46
N SER A 267 -11.50 -9.70 -8.68
CA SER A 267 -12.48 -9.88 -7.60
C SER A 267 -13.87 -10.29 -8.13
N ALA A 268 -14.23 -9.83 -9.33
CA ALA A 268 -15.44 -10.24 -10.06
C ALA A 268 -15.27 -11.57 -10.83
N LYS A 269 -14.06 -12.17 -10.81
CA LYS A 269 -13.68 -13.35 -11.62
C LYS A 269 -13.83 -13.13 -13.13
N ASP A 270 -13.76 -11.90 -13.60
CA ASP A 270 -13.76 -11.54 -15.02
C ASP A 270 -12.34 -11.70 -15.58
N TRP A 271 -11.94 -12.94 -15.76
CA TRP A 271 -10.59 -13.31 -16.17
C TRP A 271 -10.27 -12.83 -17.59
N THR A 272 -11.27 -12.73 -18.46
CA THR A 272 -11.13 -12.17 -19.81
C THR A 272 -10.71 -10.70 -19.73
N LYS A 273 -11.39 -9.91 -18.91
CA LYS A 273 -11.04 -8.51 -18.71
C LYS A 273 -9.66 -8.33 -18.08
N VAL A 274 -9.27 -9.20 -17.13
CA VAL A 274 -7.90 -9.19 -16.58
C VAL A 274 -6.88 -9.39 -17.70
N ARG A 275 -7.06 -10.40 -18.55
CA ARG A 275 -6.19 -10.67 -19.71
C ARG A 275 -6.11 -9.46 -20.62
N ASP A 276 -7.23 -8.92 -21.03
CA ASP A 276 -7.30 -7.83 -22.01
C ASP A 276 -6.66 -6.54 -21.51
N LEU A 277 -6.70 -6.28 -20.19
CA LEU A 277 -6.01 -5.15 -19.57
C LEU A 277 -4.49 -5.33 -19.47
N VAL A 278 -4.03 -6.57 -19.24
CA VAL A 278 -2.61 -6.83 -18.93
C VAL A 278 -1.82 -7.23 -20.16
N GLN A 279 -2.40 -7.97 -21.09
CA GLN A 279 -1.71 -8.48 -22.29
C GLN A 279 -0.95 -7.40 -23.08
N PRO A 280 -1.48 -6.17 -23.31
CA PRO A 280 -0.73 -5.11 -23.99
C PRO A 280 0.51 -4.62 -23.23
N LEU A 281 0.59 -4.89 -21.93
CA LEU A 281 1.68 -4.45 -21.03
C LEU A 281 2.68 -5.57 -20.72
N GLU A 282 2.45 -6.77 -21.21
CA GLU A 282 3.17 -7.99 -20.83
C GLU A 282 4.70 -7.86 -20.92
N THR A 283 5.19 -7.21 -21.97
CA THR A 283 6.62 -7.01 -22.22
C THR A 283 7.23 -5.88 -21.38
N THR A 284 6.41 -4.96 -20.88
CA THR A 284 6.84 -3.79 -20.13
C THR A 284 6.68 -3.94 -18.61
N LEU A 285 5.87 -4.93 -18.18
CA LEU A 285 5.68 -5.20 -16.75
C LEU A 285 6.98 -5.66 -16.09
N PRO A 286 7.37 -5.08 -14.95
CA PRO A 286 8.52 -5.56 -14.20
C PRO A 286 8.42 -7.06 -13.87
N PRO A 287 9.56 -7.78 -13.82
CA PRO A 287 9.56 -9.21 -13.46
C PRO A 287 8.87 -9.49 -12.11
N ILE A 288 9.07 -8.61 -11.13
CA ILE A 288 8.44 -8.69 -9.81
C ILE A 288 7.29 -7.70 -9.77
N SER A 289 6.15 -8.06 -10.35
CA SER A 289 4.95 -7.23 -10.31
C SER A 289 3.77 -8.04 -9.73
N PRO A 290 3.01 -7.48 -8.77
CA PRO A 290 1.78 -8.11 -8.28
C PRO A 290 0.77 -8.39 -9.40
N VAL A 291 0.79 -7.60 -10.47
CA VAL A 291 -0.07 -7.80 -11.65
C VAL A 291 0.22 -9.12 -12.34
N ARG A 292 1.50 -9.58 -12.38
CA ARG A 292 1.87 -10.87 -13.02
C ARG A 292 1.23 -12.07 -12.34
N LEU A 293 1.07 -12.04 -11.01
CA LEU A 293 0.38 -13.11 -10.29
C LEU A 293 -1.10 -13.18 -10.70
N ILE A 294 -1.79 -12.04 -10.67
CA ILE A 294 -3.21 -11.95 -11.05
C ILE A 294 -3.39 -12.34 -12.53
N TYR A 295 -2.47 -11.91 -13.38
CA TYR A 295 -2.48 -12.26 -14.81
C TYR A 295 -2.23 -13.74 -15.03
N GLY A 296 -1.25 -14.34 -14.36
CA GLY A 296 -0.98 -15.77 -14.41
C GLY A 296 -2.18 -16.60 -13.95
N GLU A 297 -2.86 -16.18 -12.89
CA GLU A 297 -4.11 -16.80 -12.46
C GLU A 297 -5.20 -16.67 -13.54
N ALA A 298 -5.40 -15.50 -14.11
CA ALA A 298 -6.39 -15.28 -15.16
C ALA A 298 -6.13 -16.19 -16.39
N LEU A 299 -4.89 -16.28 -16.82
CA LEU A 299 -4.49 -17.17 -17.93
C LEU A 299 -4.80 -18.63 -17.60
N LEU A 300 -4.50 -19.08 -16.37
CA LEU A 300 -4.83 -20.42 -15.92
C LEU A 300 -6.35 -20.67 -15.92
N ARG A 301 -7.15 -19.75 -15.41
CA ARG A 301 -8.63 -19.86 -15.41
C ARG A 301 -9.24 -19.81 -16.82
N LEU A 302 -8.52 -19.26 -17.79
CA LEU A 302 -8.87 -19.27 -19.23
C LEU A 302 -8.31 -20.48 -19.99
N ASN A 303 -7.79 -21.51 -19.30
CA ASN A 303 -7.15 -22.71 -19.87
C ASN A 303 -5.89 -22.41 -20.72
N LEU A 304 -5.20 -21.31 -20.45
CA LEU A 304 -3.95 -20.90 -21.12
C LEU A 304 -2.75 -21.25 -20.22
N ALA A 305 -2.64 -22.51 -19.80
CA ALA A 305 -1.70 -22.97 -18.77
C ALA A 305 -0.23 -22.67 -19.13
N GLU A 306 0.18 -22.88 -20.39
CA GLU A 306 1.56 -22.59 -20.83
C GLU A 306 1.90 -21.10 -20.72
N GLN A 307 0.95 -20.22 -21.08
CA GLN A 307 1.14 -18.78 -20.91
C GLN A 307 1.19 -18.40 -19.44
N ALA A 308 0.35 -19.00 -18.58
CA ALA A 308 0.41 -18.80 -17.14
C ALA A 308 1.79 -19.18 -16.57
N ILE A 309 2.35 -20.32 -16.97
CA ILE A 309 3.68 -20.76 -16.56
C ILE A 309 4.75 -19.76 -17.00
N ALA A 310 4.68 -19.25 -18.24
CA ALA A 310 5.62 -18.26 -18.75
C ALA A 310 5.64 -16.98 -17.91
N GLN A 311 4.47 -16.52 -17.43
CA GLN A 311 4.37 -15.35 -16.56
C GLN A 311 4.79 -15.60 -15.11
N LEU A 312 4.46 -16.77 -14.55
CA LEU A 312 4.65 -17.07 -13.15
C LEU A 312 6.04 -17.62 -12.81
N ARG A 313 6.71 -18.29 -13.75
CA ARG A 313 8.03 -18.91 -13.52
C ARG A 313 9.10 -17.88 -13.11
N PRO A 314 9.30 -16.75 -13.83
CA PRO A 314 10.23 -15.71 -13.39
C PRO A 314 9.87 -15.12 -12.03
N LEU A 315 8.57 -14.94 -11.75
CA LEU A 315 8.07 -14.43 -10.48
C LEU A 315 8.37 -15.41 -9.33
N SER A 316 8.18 -16.71 -9.54
CA SER A 316 8.50 -17.75 -8.57
C SER A 316 10.01 -17.85 -8.28
N GLN A 317 10.85 -17.65 -9.30
CA GLN A 317 12.32 -17.62 -9.13
C GLN A 317 12.76 -16.41 -8.29
N ALA A 318 12.16 -15.26 -8.52
CA ALA A 318 12.44 -14.04 -7.77
C ALA A 318 11.87 -14.06 -6.33
N LEU A 319 10.76 -14.76 -6.12
CA LEU A 319 10.03 -14.83 -4.87
C LEU A 319 9.75 -16.29 -4.46
N PRO A 320 10.78 -17.12 -4.23
CA PRO A 320 10.61 -18.57 -4.03
C PRO A 320 9.82 -18.94 -2.77
N ALA A 321 9.72 -18.04 -1.80
CA ALA A 321 8.93 -18.22 -0.58
C ALA A 321 7.47 -17.72 -0.69
N ASN A 322 7.08 -17.15 -1.84
CA ASN A 322 5.72 -16.65 -2.03
C ASN A 322 4.76 -17.82 -2.35
N ARG A 323 3.99 -18.21 -1.34
CA ARG A 323 3.08 -19.37 -1.38
C ARG A 323 2.02 -19.24 -2.48
N GLU A 324 1.48 -18.05 -2.73
CA GLU A 324 0.44 -17.83 -3.74
C GLU A 324 1.00 -18.03 -5.16
N VAL A 325 2.19 -17.48 -5.43
CA VAL A 325 2.87 -17.66 -6.71
C VAL A 325 3.16 -19.14 -6.97
N VAL A 326 3.69 -19.85 -5.97
CA VAL A 326 4.00 -21.28 -6.07
C VAL A 326 2.74 -22.13 -6.28
N LEU A 327 1.66 -21.79 -5.57
CA LEU A 327 0.39 -22.51 -5.68
C LEU A 327 -0.20 -22.40 -7.09
N VAL A 328 -0.30 -21.17 -7.63
CA VAL A 328 -0.86 -20.95 -8.97
C VAL A 328 0.04 -21.54 -10.06
N LEU A 329 1.37 -21.44 -9.91
CA LEU A 329 2.32 -22.04 -10.86
C LEU A 329 2.25 -23.57 -10.85
N ALA A 330 2.16 -24.18 -9.66
CA ALA A 330 2.02 -25.64 -9.57
C ALA A 330 0.69 -26.14 -10.16
N GLU A 331 -0.41 -25.39 -9.98
CA GLU A 331 -1.69 -25.69 -10.63
C GLU A 331 -1.58 -25.57 -12.16
N ALA A 332 -0.90 -24.53 -12.67
CA ALA A 332 -0.67 -24.35 -14.11
C ALA A 332 0.18 -25.49 -14.69
N MET A 333 1.24 -25.93 -14.00
CA MET A 333 2.05 -27.07 -14.41
C MET A 333 1.26 -28.40 -14.41
N LEU A 334 0.37 -28.60 -13.44
CA LEU A 334 -0.52 -29.75 -13.44
C LEU A 334 -1.46 -29.76 -14.65
N VAL A 335 -2.07 -28.59 -14.95
CA VAL A 335 -3.00 -28.44 -16.09
C VAL A 335 -2.27 -28.58 -17.43
N SER A 336 -1.02 -28.12 -17.53
CA SER A 336 -0.21 -28.30 -18.74
C SER A 336 0.31 -29.74 -18.96
N GLY A 337 0.09 -30.64 -17.99
CA GLY A 337 0.46 -32.05 -18.11
C GLY A 337 1.85 -32.38 -17.55
N ASP A 338 2.46 -31.51 -16.75
CA ASP A 338 3.72 -31.77 -16.05
C ASP A 338 3.53 -31.91 -14.52
N PRO A 339 2.90 -33.01 -14.03
CA PRO A 339 2.67 -33.22 -12.61
C PRO A 339 3.96 -33.45 -11.81
N GLN A 340 5.06 -33.89 -12.45
CA GLN A 340 6.34 -34.12 -11.77
C GLN A 340 6.99 -32.78 -11.40
N ALA A 341 7.04 -31.81 -12.32
CA ALA A 341 7.54 -30.49 -12.03
C ALA A 341 6.66 -29.78 -10.99
N ALA A 342 5.32 -29.88 -11.12
CA ALA A 342 4.38 -29.36 -10.14
C ALA A 342 4.62 -29.92 -8.73
N MET A 343 4.84 -31.23 -8.63
CA MET A 343 5.12 -31.92 -7.36
C MET A 343 6.42 -31.42 -6.73
N THR A 344 7.46 -31.31 -7.52
CA THR A 344 8.77 -30.82 -7.06
C THR A 344 8.67 -29.40 -6.52
N LEU A 345 7.94 -28.52 -7.22
CA LEU A 345 7.75 -27.12 -6.85
C LEU A 345 6.95 -26.96 -5.54
N LEU A 346 5.83 -27.69 -5.41
CA LEU A 346 4.91 -27.52 -4.27
C LEU A 346 5.34 -28.33 -3.02
N LYS A 347 6.17 -29.35 -3.18
CA LYS A 347 6.57 -30.27 -2.10
C LYS A 347 7.09 -29.58 -0.84
N PRO A 348 7.99 -28.58 -0.89
CA PRO A 348 8.48 -27.90 0.32
C PRO A 348 7.38 -27.26 1.16
N PHE A 349 6.31 -26.79 0.52
CA PHE A 349 5.17 -26.16 1.21
C PHE A 349 4.18 -27.20 1.73
N ALA A 350 3.87 -28.21 0.93
CA ALA A 350 2.94 -29.28 1.29
C ALA A 350 3.48 -30.20 2.39
N ASP A 351 4.79 -30.41 2.46
CA ASP A 351 5.43 -31.20 3.53
C ASP A 351 5.62 -30.43 4.83
N SER A 352 5.48 -29.10 4.78
CA SER A 352 5.58 -28.24 5.97
C SER A 352 4.54 -28.63 7.04
N PRO A 353 4.91 -28.60 8.34
CA PRO A 353 3.96 -28.75 9.43
C PRO A 353 2.82 -27.72 9.41
N VAL A 354 3.09 -26.55 8.81
CA VAL A 354 2.14 -25.43 8.65
C VAL A 354 1.62 -25.34 7.21
N ALA A 355 1.54 -26.46 6.50
CA ALA A 355 0.97 -26.52 5.17
C ALA A 355 -0.51 -26.09 5.19
N ARG A 356 -0.89 -25.23 4.24
CA ARG A 356 -2.28 -24.79 4.09
C ARG A 356 -3.13 -25.88 3.44
N ARG A 357 -4.43 -25.87 3.73
CA ARG A 357 -5.35 -26.84 3.14
C ARG A 357 -5.32 -26.84 1.62
N GLU A 358 -5.30 -25.67 0.99
CA GLU A 358 -5.21 -25.53 -0.46
C GLU A 358 -3.95 -26.16 -1.05
N GLU A 359 -2.81 -26.01 -0.37
CA GLU A 359 -1.53 -26.64 -0.77
C GLU A 359 -1.61 -28.16 -0.70
N LEU A 360 -2.21 -28.69 0.36
CA LEU A 360 -2.41 -30.14 0.55
C LEU A 360 -3.41 -30.72 -0.46
N VAL A 361 -4.52 -30.00 -0.73
CA VAL A 361 -5.52 -30.41 -1.73
C VAL A 361 -4.90 -30.44 -3.13
N LEU A 362 -4.17 -29.38 -3.50
CA LEU A 362 -3.50 -29.34 -4.80
C LEU A 362 -2.41 -30.41 -4.88
N MET A 363 -1.61 -30.60 -3.84
CA MET A 363 -0.56 -31.61 -3.80
C MET A 363 -1.12 -33.04 -3.91
N ALA A 364 -2.27 -33.32 -3.29
CA ALA A 364 -2.93 -34.62 -3.43
C ALA A 364 -3.35 -34.88 -4.90
N LYS A 365 -3.88 -33.86 -5.60
CA LYS A 365 -4.21 -33.93 -7.04
C LYS A 365 -2.97 -34.16 -7.89
N ILE A 366 -1.90 -33.38 -7.64
CA ILE A 366 -0.62 -33.48 -8.34
C ILE A 366 -0.01 -34.87 -8.13
N ALA A 367 0.09 -35.33 -6.89
CA ALA A 367 0.66 -36.65 -6.56
C ALA A 367 -0.15 -37.80 -7.21
N LYS A 368 -1.47 -37.68 -7.26
CA LYS A 368 -2.32 -38.66 -7.98
C LYS A 368 -2.04 -38.66 -9.48
N ALA A 369 -1.93 -37.48 -10.10
CA ALA A 369 -1.61 -37.36 -11.54
C ALA A 369 -0.19 -37.88 -11.87
N ALA A 370 0.75 -37.69 -10.92
CA ALA A 370 2.12 -38.20 -11.03
C ALA A 370 2.26 -39.71 -10.71
N GLY A 371 1.19 -40.40 -10.35
CA GLY A 371 1.22 -41.81 -9.91
C GLY A 371 1.94 -42.05 -8.59
N SER A 372 2.07 -41.03 -7.76
CA SER A 372 2.78 -41.11 -6.46
C SER A 372 1.91 -41.77 -5.37
N PRO A 373 2.46 -42.74 -4.61
CA PRO A 373 1.74 -43.34 -3.49
C PRO A 373 1.44 -42.34 -2.34
N ALA A 374 2.11 -41.17 -2.31
CA ALA A 374 1.90 -40.15 -1.30
C ALA A 374 0.54 -39.40 -1.43
N ALA A 375 -0.19 -39.58 -2.55
CA ALA A 375 -1.46 -38.88 -2.80
C ALA A 375 -2.47 -39.07 -1.67
N ALA A 376 -2.66 -40.30 -1.16
CA ALA A 376 -3.56 -40.61 -0.07
C ALA A 376 -3.17 -39.90 1.25
N GLY A 377 -1.86 -39.81 1.53
CA GLY A 377 -1.35 -39.09 2.70
C GLY A 377 -1.63 -37.59 2.67
N TYR A 378 -1.43 -36.93 1.54
CA TYR A 378 -1.78 -35.51 1.36
C TYR A 378 -3.29 -35.30 1.46
N GLN A 379 -4.11 -36.18 0.86
CA GLN A 379 -5.56 -36.11 0.96
C GLN A 379 -6.04 -36.26 2.41
N ALA A 380 -5.48 -37.19 3.16
CA ALA A 380 -5.81 -37.37 4.59
C ALA A 380 -5.47 -36.12 5.41
N ARG A 381 -4.28 -35.54 5.19
CA ARG A 381 -3.86 -34.29 5.84
C ARG A 381 -4.75 -33.10 5.44
N ALA A 382 -5.19 -33.00 4.19
CA ALA A 382 -6.12 -31.97 3.73
C ALA A 382 -7.50 -32.07 4.37
N SER A 383 -7.96 -33.30 4.67
CA SER A 383 -9.26 -33.58 5.27
C SER A 383 -9.24 -33.49 6.79
N ALA A 384 -8.05 -33.58 7.40
CA ALA A 384 -7.93 -33.40 8.83
C ALA A 384 -8.34 -31.98 9.27
N PRO A 385 -8.88 -31.82 10.50
CA PRO A 385 -9.09 -30.50 11.07
C PRO A 385 -7.77 -29.73 11.06
N GLN A 386 -7.66 -28.70 10.20
CA GLN A 386 -6.47 -27.89 10.23
C GLN A 386 -6.49 -27.01 11.47
N PRO A 387 -5.39 -26.87 12.19
CA PRO A 387 -5.26 -25.82 13.18
C PRO A 387 -5.60 -24.50 12.47
N GLN A 388 -6.52 -23.74 13.03
CA GLN A 388 -6.71 -22.36 12.59
C GLN A 388 -5.34 -21.69 12.64
N SER A 389 -5.07 -20.73 11.74
CA SER A 389 -3.78 -20.05 11.78
C SER A 389 -3.55 -19.49 13.18
N LEU A 390 -2.35 -19.64 13.71
CA LEU A 390 -1.97 -19.13 15.04
C LEU A 390 -2.44 -17.69 15.26
N THR A 391 -2.35 -16.85 14.22
CA THR A 391 -2.81 -15.47 14.22
C THR A 391 -4.33 -15.38 14.42
N ARG A 392 -5.10 -16.26 13.79
CA ARG A 392 -6.55 -16.27 13.90
C ARG A 392 -7.00 -16.80 15.27
N ASP A 393 -6.37 -17.89 15.74
CA ASP A 393 -6.66 -18.43 17.08
C ASP A 393 -6.32 -17.39 18.16
N MET A 394 -5.22 -16.64 18.02
CA MET A 394 -4.89 -15.53 18.90
C MET A 394 -5.93 -14.42 18.85
N ALA A 395 -6.35 -13.99 17.65
CA ALA A 395 -7.35 -12.94 17.46
C ALA A 395 -8.72 -13.36 18.03
N ASP A 396 -9.13 -14.60 17.80
CA ASP A 396 -10.38 -15.17 18.33
C ASP A 396 -10.34 -15.23 19.87
N ALA A 397 -9.19 -15.65 20.45
CA ALA A 397 -8.97 -15.68 21.87
C ALA A 397 -9.03 -14.29 22.52
N ASP A 398 -8.34 -13.31 21.93
CA ASP A 398 -8.35 -11.92 22.42
C ASP A 398 -9.71 -11.25 22.27
N ALA A 399 -10.46 -11.57 21.21
CA ALA A 399 -11.84 -11.11 21.04
C ALA A 399 -12.77 -11.71 22.11
N ALA A 400 -12.64 -13.01 22.39
CA ALA A 400 -13.37 -13.70 23.42
C ALA A 400 -13.06 -13.16 24.82
N MET A 401 -11.79 -12.86 25.13
CA MET A 401 -11.37 -12.21 26.38
C MET A 401 -12.04 -10.84 26.55
N ARG A 402 -12.01 -10.00 25.52
CA ARG A 402 -12.67 -8.67 25.57
C ARG A 402 -14.18 -8.76 25.73
N ALA A 403 -14.79 -9.78 25.16
CA ALA A 403 -16.24 -10.01 25.25
C ALA A 403 -16.67 -10.69 26.56
N GLY A 404 -15.73 -11.07 27.45
CA GLY A 404 -16.03 -11.84 28.66
C GLY A 404 -16.46 -13.30 28.37
N ASN A 405 -16.25 -13.77 27.13
CA ASN A 405 -16.50 -15.18 26.77
C ASN A 405 -15.29 -16.04 27.18
N TRP A 406 -15.17 -16.28 28.49
CA TRP A 406 -14.02 -16.97 29.08
C TRP A 406 -13.84 -18.40 28.56
N ALA A 407 -14.93 -19.14 28.34
CA ALA A 407 -14.89 -20.48 27.78
C ALA A 407 -14.36 -20.48 26.33
N GLY A 408 -14.85 -19.54 25.51
CA GLY A 408 -14.37 -19.34 24.15
C GLY A 408 -12.89 -18.92 24.10
N ALA A 409 -12.47 -18.06 25.02
CA ALA A 409 -11.07 -17.64 25.15
C ALA A 409 -10.15 -18.83 25.49
N VAL A 410 -10.51 -19.64 26.48
CA VAL A 410 -9.74 -20.85 26.85
C VAL A 410 -9.64 -21.81 25.67
N ALA A 411 -10.75 -22.10 24.97
CA ALA A 411 -10.73 -23.02 23.84
C ALA A 411 -9.83 -22.50 22.68
N ALA A 412 -9.82 -21.19 22.43
CA ALA A 412 -8.96 -20.60 21.41
C ALA A 412 -7.49 -20.61 21.84
N TYR A 413 -7.16 -20.23 23.07
CA TYR A 413 -5.80 -20.28 23.59
C TYR A 413 -5.24 -21.70 23.71
N ASP A 414 -6.07 -22.70 24.00
CA ASP A 414 -5.65 -24.11 24.01
C ASP A 414 -5.16 -24.55 22.62
N ARG A 415 -5.81 -24.10 21.54
CA ARG A 415 -5.32 -24.35 20.18
C ARG A 415 -3.96 -23.69 19.92
N VAL A 416 -3.79 -22.46 20.44
CA VAL A 416 -2.48 -21.77 20.37
C VAL A 416 -1.40 -22.55 21.14
N LEU A 417 -1.70 -23.02 22.33
CA LEU A 417 -0.75 -23.82 23.12
C LEU A 417 -0.36 -25.14 22.45
N ALA A 418 -1.31 -25.78 21.75
CA ALA A 418 -1.05 -27.03 21.05
C ALA A 418 0.02 -26.89 19.93
N VAL A 419 0.14 -25.69 19.32
CA VAL A 419 1.11 -25.42 18.25
C VAL A 419 2.35 -24.63 18.72
N THR A 420 2.41 -24.22 20.00
CA THR A 420 3.53 -23.45 20.59
C THR A 420 4.24 -24.22 21.71
N ASP A 421 4.24 -25.54 21.64
CA ASP A 421 4.84 -26.45 22.65
C ASP A 421 4.42 -26.17 24.09
N GLY A 422 3.26 -25.53 24.26
CA GLY A 422 2.71 -25.21 25.58
C GLY A 422 3.49 -24.19 26.41
N ARG A 423 4.42 -23.42 25.80
CA ARG A 423 5.38 -22.54 26.49
C ARG A 423 5.14 -21.04 26.26
N ASN A 424 4.06 -20.66 25.59
CA ASN A 424 3.73 -19.25 25.37
C ASN A 424 3.25 -18.60 26.68
N VAL A 425 4.10 -17.78 27.28
CA VAL A 425 3.87 -17.13 28.59
C VAL A 425 2.59 -16.28 28.60
N MET A 426 2.35 -15.49 27.56
CA MET A 426 1.17 -14.63 27.47
C MET A 426 -0.12 -15.48 27.41
N VAL A 427 -0.12 -16.54 26.61
CA VAL A 427 -1.25 -17.44 26.47
C VAL A 427 -1.53 -18.18 27.80
N LEU A 428 -0.51 -18.71 28.44
CA LEU A 428 -0.64 -19.35 29.77
C LEU A 428 -1.22 -18.39 30.80
N ASN A 429 -0.74 -17.14 30.82
CA ASN A 429 -1.24 -16.09 31.70
C ASN A 429 -2.71 -15.77 31.44
N ASN A 430 -3.10 -15.64 30.18
CA ASN A 430 -4.47 -15.33 29.80
C ASN A 430 -5.44 -16.48 30.07
N ILE A 431 -5.01 -17.74 29.85
CA ILE A 431 -5.78 -18.92 30.23
C ILE A 431 -5.96 -18.97 31.76
N ALA A 432 -4.92 -18.68 32.55
CA ALA A 432 -5.04 -18.65 34.00
C ALA A 432 -6.12 -17.66 34.46
N TYR A 433 -6.11 -16.46 33.89
CA TYR A 433 -7.15 -15.46 34.18
C TYR A 433 -8.54 -15.92 33.73
N ALA A 434 -8.67 -16.43 32.51
CA ALA A 434 -9.96 -16.90 31.99
C ALA A 434 -10.51 -18.09 32.80
N GLN A 435 -9.65 -19.03 33.26
CA GLN A 435 -10.04 -20.14 34.13
C GLN A 435 -10.49 -19.65 35.53
N LEU A 436 -9.82 -18.62 36.05
CA LEU A 436 -10.25 -17.96 37.28
C LEU A 436 -11.67 -17.36 37.15
N MET A 437 -11.92 -16.68 36.04
CA MET A 437 -13.22 -16.07 35.77
C MET A 437 -14.34 -17.10 35.52
N LEU A 438 -13.98 -18.32 35.12
CA LEU A 438 -14.88 -19.48 35.03
C LEU A 438 -15.11 -20.18 36.39
N GLY A 439 -14.46 -19.73 37.46
CA GLY A 439 -14.49 -20.40 38.77
C GLY A 439 -13.63 -21.67 38.88
N ASN A 440 -12.82 -21.97 37.87
CA ASN A 440 -11.97 -23.15 37.81
C ASN A 440 -10.61 -22.92 38.50
N SER A 441 -10.63 -22.65 39.82
CA SER A 441 -9.46 -22.25 40.60
C SER A 441 -8.27 -23.19 40.46
N ALA A 442 -8.49 -24.50 40.41
CA ALA A 442 -7.38 -25.48 40.27
C ALA A 442 -6.62 -25.34 38.95
N LYS A 443 -7.35 -25.21 37.82
CA LYS A 443 -6.75 -24.98 36.51
C LYS A 443 -6.10 -23.59 36.41
N ALA A 444 -6.75 -22.58 36.99
CA ALA A 444 -6.21 -21.22 37.03
C ALA A 444 -4.83 -21.20 37.72
N LEU A 445 -4.70 -21.85 38.86
CA LEU A 445 -3.44 -21.97 39.58
C LEU A 445 -2.39 -22.76 38.79
N GLU A 446 -2.76 -23.86 38.14
CA GLU A 446 -1.84 -24.63 37.28
C GLU A 446 -1.23 -23.78 36.16
N PHE A 447 -2.09 -23.07 35.40
CA PHE A 447 -1.63 -22.24 34.29
C PHE A 447 -0.83 -21.02 34.78
N ALA A 448 -1.24 -20.40 35.89
CA ALA A 448 -0.52 -19.28 36.50
C ALA A 448 0.88 -19.71 36.98
N ASP A 449 1.02 -20.87 37.60
CA ASP A 449 2.32 -21.40 38.03
C ASP A 449 3.22 -21.76 36.84
N ARG A 450 2.67 -22.28 35.76
CA ARG A 450 3.40 -22.51 34.50
C ARG A 450 3.93 -21.19 33.90
N ALA A 451 3.08 -20.17 33.84
CA ALA A 451 3.49 -18.83 33.34
C ALA A 451 4.57 -18.22 34.24
N LEU A 452 4.41 -18.33 35.58
CA LEU A 452 5.37 -17.79 36.57
C LEU A 452 6.74 -18.46 36.49
N LYS A 453 6.79 -19.76 36.25
CA LYS A 453 8.07 -20.51 36.04
C LYS A 453 8.80 -19.99 34.79
N LEU A 454 8.08 -19.64 33.73
CA LEU A 454 8.68 -19.17 32.48
C LEU A 454 9.08 -17.69 32.52
N ALA A 455 8.36 -16.89 33.30
CA ALA A 455 8.59 -15.45 33.37
C ALA A 455 8.43 -14.88 34.80
N PRO A 456 9.34 -15.22 35.72
CA PRO A 456 9.24 -14.92 37.16
C PRO A 456 9.42 -13.45 37.53
N ALA A 457 9.79 -12.59 36.55
CA ALA A 457 9.94 -11.14 36.71
C ALA A 457 8.95 -10.33 35.85
N ASN A 458 8.01 -10.98 35.17
CA ASN A 458 7.00 -10.27 34.38
C ASN A 458 5.88 -9.78 35.30
N PRO A 459 5.61 -8.45 35.38
CA PRO A 459 4.63 -7.89 36.31
C PRO A 459 3.20 -8.39 36.06
N SER A 460 2.79 -8.62 34.82
CA SER A 460 1.46 -9.15 34.52
C SER A 460 1.31 -10.61 34.95
N VAL A 461 2.37 -11.40 34.81
CA VAL A 461 2.39 -12.80 35.25
C VAL A 461 2.37 -12.89 36.77
N LEU A 462 3.16 -12.05 37.45
CA LEU A 462 3.17 -11.95 38.92
C LEU A 462 1.79 -11.53 39.44
N ASP A 463 1.14 -10.58 38.78
CA ASP A 463 -0.20 -10.12 39.14
C ASP A 463 -1.24 -11.24 38.98
N THR A 464 -1.29 -11.89 37.83
CA THR A 464 -2.25 -12.97 37.58
C THR A 464 -2.01 -14.15 38.54
N ALA A 465 -0.76 -14.50 38.81
CA ALA A 465 -0.44 -15.57 39.75
C ALA A 465 -0.84 -15.20 41.18
N GLY A 466 -0.53 -13.97 41.66
CA GLY A 466 -0.92 -13.49 42.95
C GLY A 466 -2.45 -13.38 43.10
N TRP A 467 -3.12 -12.81 42.09
CA TRP A 467 -4.57 -12.68 42.05
C TRP A 467 -5.29 -14.03 42.08
N THR A 468 -4.77 -15.00 41.34
CA THR A 468 -5.30 -16.37 41.32
C THR A 468 -5.13 -17.07 42.68
N GLN A 469 -3.97 -16.92 43.35
CA GLN A 469 -3.77 -17.44 44.70
C GLN A 469 -4.74 -16.80 45.69
N PHE A 470 -4.92 -15.48 45.64
CA PHE A 470 -5.82 -14.73 46.49
C PHE A 470 -7.28 -15.19 46.31
N LYS A 471 -7.79 -15.14 45.06
CA LYS A 471 -9.18 -15.50 44.75
C LYS A 471 -9.52 -16.96 45.01
N SER A 472 -8.51 -17.85 44.94
CA SER A 472 -8.71 -19.25 45.29
C SER A 472 -8.67 -19.54 46.80
N GLY A 473 -8.27 -18.57 47.62
CA GLY A 473 -8.10 -18.74 49.06
C GLY A 473 -7.00 -19.73 49.46
N ARG A 474 -6.10 -20.07 48.52
CA ARG A 474 -5.14 -21.18 48.75
C ARG A 474 -3.93 -20.74 49.58
N ASP A 475 -3.35 -19.59 49.31
CA ASP A 475 -2.17 -19.07 49.99
C ASP A 475 -2.20 -17.52 50.00
N PRO A 476 -2.84 -16.88 50.96
CA PRO A 476 -2.96 -15.42 51.06
C PRO A 476 -1.61 -14.72 51.19
N GLU A 477 -0.63 -15.32 51.90
CA GLU A 477 0.67 -14.70 52.05
C GLU A 477 1.47 -14.70 50.75
N LYS A 478 1.49 -15.84 50.05
CA LYS A 478 2.11 -15.92 48.72
C LYS A 478 1.44 -14.99 47.74
N ALA A 479 0.10 -14.82 47.79
CA ALA A 479 -0.65 -13.88 46.99
C ALA A 479 -0.17 -12.44 47.20
N ARG A 480 -0.12 -11.97 48.44
CA ARG A 480 0.38 -10.63 48.81
C ARG A 480 1.83 -10.41 48.37
N GLN A 481 2.72 -11.38 48.54
CA GLN A 481 4.12 -11.31 48.10
C GLN A 481 4.23 -11.12 46.59
N LEU A 482 3.50 -11.89 45.79
CA LEU A 482 3.50 -11.81 44.31
C LEU A 482 2.92 -10.46 43.84
N LEU A 483 1.80 -10.00 44.42
CA LEU A 483 1.19 -8.73 44.08
C LEU A 483 2.04 -7.50 44.47
N ARG A 484 2.73 -7.53 45.60
CA ARG A 484 3.72 -6.51 45.99
C ARG A 484 4.85 -6.45 44.97
N LYS A 485 5.41 -7.60 44.59
CA LYS A 485 6.46 -7.67 43.58
C LYS A 485 5.98 -7.16 42.21
N ALA A 486 4.74 -7.52 41.80
CA ALA A 486 4.16 -6.99 40.57
C ALA A 486 4.02 -5.46 40.62
N THR A 487 3.54 -4.90 41.74
CA THR A 487 3.38 -3.46 41.93
C THR A 487 4.73 -2.74 41.92
N GLN A 488 5.78 -3.32 42.51
CA GLN A 488 7.13 -2.74 42.46
C GLN A 488 7.68 -2.65 41.04
N LEU A 489 7.40 -3.66 40.19
CA LEU A 489 7.86 -3.71 38.80
C LEU A 489 7.00 -2.86 37.85
N ALA A 490 5.73 -2.63 38.20
CA ALA A 490 4.78 -1.83 37.39
C ALA A 490 3.97 -0.84 38.27
N PRO A 491 4.61 0.15 38.91
CA PRO A 491 3.98 1.01 39.92
C PRO A 491 2.86 1.92 39.38
N ARG A 492 2.81 2.13 38.05
CA ARG A 492 1.78 2.95 37.41
C ARG A 492 0.59 2.12 36.90
N ASN A 493 0.65 0.78 36.99
CA ASN A 493 -0.44 -0.07 36.53
C ASN A 493 -1.58 -0.09 37.56
N MET A 494 -2.72 0.52 37.21
CA MET A 494 -3.87 0.67 38.08
C MET A 494 -4.50 -0.66 38.51
N THR A 495 -4.57 -1.64 37.58
CA THR A 495 -5.14 -2.97 37.84
C THR A 495 -4.31 -3.74 38.88
N ILE A 496 -2.98 -3.77 38.70
CA ILE A 496 -2.06 -4.44 39.64
C ILE A 496 -2.16 -3.83 41.04
N ARG A 497 -2.23 -2.50 41.11
CA ARG A 497 -2.43 -1.80 42.39
C ARG A 497 -3.76 -2.11 43.05
N ALA A 498 -4.84 -2.23 42.27
CA ALA A 498 -6.17 -2.57 42.78
C ALA A 498 -6.19 -3.99 43.35
N HIS A 499 -5.58 -4.96 42.64
CA HIS A 499 -5.45 -6.33 43.14
C HIS A 499 -4.68 -6.42 44.47
N LEU A 500 -3.56 -5.70 44.58
CA LEU A 500 -2.79 -5.64 45.82
C LEU A 500 -3.63 -5.04 46.95
N ALA A 501 -4.28 -3.90 46.73
CA ALA A 501 -5.08 -3.23 47.73
C ALA A 501 -6.25 -4.09 48.23
N GLU A 502 -6.85 -4.90 47.35
CA GLU A 502 -7.91 -5.86 47.74
C GLU A 502 -7.34 -7.00 48.58
N ALA A 503 -6.18 -7.57 48.17
CA ALA A 503 -5.55 -8.65 48.90
C ALA A 503 -5.02 -8.23 50.30
N GLU A 504 -4.65 -6.96 50.48
CA GLU A 504 -4.19 -6.40 51.78
C GLU A 504 -5.34 -6.00 52.71
N ARG A 505 -6.55 -5.81 52.19
CA ARG A 505 -7.76 -5.52 53.04
C ARG A 505 -8.43 -6.80 53.54
N ALA A 506 -8.19 -7.92 52.90
CA ALA A 506 -8.79 -9.18 53.34
C ALA A 506 -8.16 -9.64 54.66
N PRO A 507 -9.00 -10.03 55.68
CA PRO A 507 -8.48 -10.63 56.87
C PRO A 507 -7.76 -11.95 56.55
N ASP A 508 -6.76 -12.30 57.39
CA ASP A 508 -5.98 -13.55 57.26
C ASP A 508 -6.86 -14.79 57.46
#